data_3a21d130cd9d844d8447522f847a28f6
#
_entry.id   3a21d130cd9d844d8447522f847a28f6
#
_cell.length_a   1.000
_cell.length_b   1.000
_cell.length_c   1.000
_cell.angle_alpha   90.00
_cell.angle_beta   90.00
_cell.angle_gamma   90.00
#
_symmetry.space_group_name_H-M   'P 1'
#
loop_
_entity.id
_entity.type
_entity.pdbx_description
1 polymer ?
#
loop_
_entity_poly.entity_id
_entity_poly.type
_entity_poly.pdbx_seq_one_letter_code
_entity_poly.pdbx_strand_id
1 'polypeptide(L)'
;MRNKTAAVVVTHNRKELLAQCIDRLLKQESVSCDVIVVDNDSTDGTREMIQYQYNTPEVLYMNTGANLGGAGGFQYGVKKAVLLGYEYVWIMDDDTLPEGAALYKLFEVDKELNGEWGFLSSVAYWTDGSICRMNIQKKNIFAHVGAKEYHRKYSSIKMCSFVSLLIKSNVIKEVGLPIGEYFIWTDDYEYTGRISGKYPCYMVPSSRVVHAMKIHTRVNFATDDVSRIGRYQYIYRNDVHCYRRYGCRGWMYIVLKDMYTLMNILINSNGSRLDRMKVLCKGFWAGLHFKPDIEMVECE
;
A
#
# COMPACT_ATOMS: atom_id res chain seq x y z
N MET A 1 17.25 22.90 -6.20
CA MET A 1 16.59 22.10 -7.26
C MET A 1 15.66 21.11 -6.58
N ARG A 2 14.48 20.87 -7.13
CA ARG A 2 13.55 19.86 -6.61
C ARG A 2 14.11 18.46 -6.83
N ASN A 3 13.95 17.55 -5.88
CA ASN A 3 14.33 16.15 -6.07
C ASN A 3 13.49 15.51 -7.19
N LYS A 4 14.02 14.49 -7.83
CA LYS A 4 13.27 13.74 -8.88
C LYS A 4 12.23 12.79 -8.31
N THR A 5 12.36 12.46 -7.03
CA THR A 5 11.53 11.49 -6.32
C THR A 5 10.70 12.19 -5.26
N ALA A 6 9.39 11.91 -5.21
CA ALA A 6 8.52 12.22 -4.08
C ALA A 6 8.19 10.95 -3.30
N ALA A 7 8.49 10.94 -2.01
CA ALA A 7 7.92 9.97 -1.08
C ALA A 7 6.51 10.43 -0.69
N VAL A 8 5.49 9.65 -1.05
CA VAL A 8 4.08 9.92 -0.68
C VAL A 8 3.76 9.11 0.57
N VAL A 9 3.50 9.81 1.67
CA VAL A 9 3.19 9.23 2.98
C VAL A 9 1.76 9.61 3.36
N VAL A 10 0.89 8.60 3.54
CA VAL A 10 -0.49 8.80 3.98
C VAL A 10 -0.59 8.59 5.48
N THR A 11 -1.25 9.53 6.18
CA THR A 11 -1.41 9.48 7.64
C THR A 11 -2.84 9.81 8.08
N HIS A 12 -3.22 9.30 9.25
CA HIS A 12 -4.43 9.71 9.97
C HIS A 12 -4.28 9.42 11.46
N ASN A 13 -4.18 10.48 12.27
CA ASN A 13 -4.05 10.41 13.73
C ASN A 13 -2.88 9.53 14.23
N ARG A 14 -1.67 9.71 13.66
CA ARG A 14 -0.45 8.96 14.00
C ARG A 14 0.80 9.83 13.94
N LYS A 15 0.74 11.06 14.46
CA LYS A 15 1.80 12.07 14.33
C LYS A 15 3.20 11.58 14.75
N GLU A 16 3.31 10.74 15.80
CA GLU A 16 4.60 10.25 16.30
C GLU A 16 5.27 9.26 15.33
N LEU A 17 4.48 8.40 14.67
CA LEU A 17 4.98 7.47 13.65
C LEU A 17 5.33 8.23 12.37
N LEU A 18 4.47 9.15 11.96
CA LEU A 18 4.71 10.03 10.82
C LEU A 18 6.02 10.81 10.99
N ALA A 19 6.28 11.38 12.16
CA ALA A 19 7.53 12.09 12.43
C ALA A 19 8.75 11.20 12.22
N GLN A 20 8.73 9.97 12.74
CA GLN A 20 9.81 9.00 12.54
C GLN A 20 9.98 8.63 11.06
N CYS A 21 8.87 8.45 10.32
CA CYS A 21 8.89 8.17 8.89
C CYS A 21 9.56 9.32 8.11
N ILE A 22 9.14 10.56 8.34
CA ILE A 22 9.71 11.75 7.70
C ILE A 22 11.21 11.87 8.00
N ASP A 23 11.62 11.68 9.24
CA ASP A 23 13.03 11.72 9.65
C ASP A 23 13.89 10.69 8.89
N ARG A 24 13.34 9.47 8.64
CA ARG A 24 14.03 8.44 7.88
C ARG A 24 14.08 8.77 6.38
N LEU A 25 13.05 9.40 5.84
CA LEU A 25 12.99 9.82 4.45
C LEU A 25 13.96 10.96 4.15
N LEU A 26 14.03 11.95 5.02
CA LEU A 26 14.97 13.07 4.87
C LEU A 26 16.45 12.67 5.07
N LYS A 27 16.70 11.52 5.70
CA LYS A 27 18.05 10.96 5.95
C LYS A 27 18.43 9.85 4.96
N GLN A 28 17.76 9.77 3.77
CA GLN A 28 18.15 8.79 2.76
C GLN A 28 19.56 9.09 2.23
N GLU A 29 20.39 8.04 2.13
CA GLU A 29 21.79 8.11 1.71
C GLU A 29 21.91 8.08 0.19
N SER A 30 22.83 8.85 -0.36
CA SER A 30 23.21 8.86 -1.78
C SER A 30 22.14 9.33 -2.77
N VAL A 31 20.86 9.24 -2.42
CA VAL A 31 19.73 9.71 -3.22
C VAL A 31 18.71 10.33 -2.27
N SER A 32 18.35 11.59 -2.51
CA SER A 32 17.36 12.31 -1.73
C SER A 32 15.95 12.23 -2.37
N CYS A 33 14.93 12.42 -1.56
CA CYS A 33 13.55 12.59 -2.01
C CYS A 33 12.89 13.76 -1.28
N ASP A 34 11.88 14.36 -1.91
CA ASP A 34 10.94 15.23 -1.22
C ASP A 34 9.86 14.35 -0.57
N VAL A 35 9.21 14.83 0.47
CA VAL A 35 8.17 14.11 1.19
C VAL A 35 6.84 14.83 0.99
N ILE A 36 5.86 14.14 0.41
CA ILE A 36 4.48 14.60 0.33
C ILE A 36 3.69 13.92 1.43
N VAL A 37 3.38 14.64 2.48
CA VAL A 37 2.52 14.17 3.57
C VAL A 37 1.08 14.40 3.18
N VAL A 38 0.32 13.31 3.05
CA VAL A 38 -1.13 13.33 2.80
C VAL A 38 -1.84 13.03 4.11
N ASP A 39 -2.38 14.05 4.72
CA ASP A 39 -3.10 13.97 5.98
C ASP A 39 -4.60 13.78 5.72
N ASN A 40 -5.11 12.63 6.09
CA ASN A 40 -6.54 12.29 6.00
C ASN A 40 -7.36 12.94 7.13
N ASP A 41 -7.19 14.25 7.32
CA ASP A 41 -7.92 15.06 8.30
C ASP A 41 -7.67 14.63 9.75
N SER A 42 -6.40 14.60 10.14
CA SER A 42 -5.99 14.28 11.50
C SER A 42 -6.39 15.37 12.51
N THR A 43 -6.69 14.94 13.73
CA THR A 43 -7.10 15.81 14.85
C THR A 43 -6.13 15.72 16.04
N ASP A 44 -5.01 15.02 15.90
CA ASP A 44 -4.01 14.75 16.93
C ASP A 44 -2.87 15.78 17.00
N GLY A 45 -2.97 16.88 16.25
CA GLY A 45 -1.92 17.90 16.14
C GLY A 45 -0.87 17.58 15.06
N THR A 46 -1.18 16.69 14.11
CA THR A 46 -0.31 16.36 12.97
C THR A 46 0.06 17.59 12.15
N ARG A 47 -0.92 18.44 11.82
CA ARG A 47 -0.70 19.67 11.05
C ARG A 47 0.27 20.62 11.73
N GLU A 48 0.07 20.88 13.02
CA GLU A 48 0.91 21.73 13.84
C GLU A 48 2.33 21.17 13.94
N MET A 49 2.47 19.86 14.13
CA MET A 49 3.76 19.20 14.18
C MET A 49 4.53 19.41 12.87
N ILE A 50 3.89 19.20 11.70
CA ILE A 50 4.54 19.41 10.40
C ILE A 50 4.95 20.88 10.23
N GLN A 51 4.08 21.83 10.54
CA GLN A 51 4.36 23.26 10.39
C GLN A 51 5.50 23.72 11.30
N TYR A 52 5.64 23.12 12.48
CA TYR A 52 6.68 23.52 13.45
C TYR A 52 8.01 22.79 13.22
N GLN A 53 8.00 21.49 12.94
CA GLN A 53 9.22 20.68 12.90
C GLN A 53 9.77 20.47 11.47
N TYR A 54 8.90 20.50 10.46
CA TYR A 54 9.24 20.14 9.07
C TYR A 54 8.88 21.24 8.06
N ASN A 55 8.95 22.50 8.48
CA ASN A 55 8.73 23.65 7.60
C ASN A 55 9.94 23.89 6.67
N THR A 56 10.18 22.96 5.76
CA THR A 56 11.28 22.98 4.80
C THR A 56 10.74 22.74 3.39
N PRO A 57 11.46 23.17 2.33
CA PRO A 57 11.03 22.97 0.94
C PRO A 57 10.85 21.51 0.52
N GLU A 58 11.52 20.60 1.22
CA GLU A 58 11.49 19.17 0.95
C GLU A 58 10.23 18.47 1.49
N VAL A 59 9.49 19.10 2.41
CA VAL A 59 8.29 18.52 3.03
C VAL A 59 7.05 19.31 2.63
N LEU A 60 6.20 18.67 1.83
CA LEU A 60 4.94 19.25 1.37
C LEU A 60 3.79 18.62 2.18
N TYR A 61 3.10 19.44 2.95
CA TYR A 61 1.90 19.02 3.69
C TYR A 61 0.63 19.28 2.90
N MET A 62 -0.22 18.27 2.80
CA MET A 62 -1.52 18.33 2.11
C MET A 62 -2.59 17.68 2.98
N ASN A 63 -3.62 18.44 3.37
CA ASN A 63 -4.79 17.91 4.06
C ASN A 63 -5.89 17.61 3.04
N THR A 64 -6.52 16.45 3.16
CA THR A 64 -7.60 16.02 2.25
C THR A 64 -8.96 16.60 2.59
N GLY A 65 -9.11 17.25 3.76
CA GLY A 65 -10.37 17.82 4.26
C GLY A 65 -11.38 16.80 4.77
N ALA A 66 -11.06 15.50 4.68
CA ALA A 66 -11.86 14.41 5.19
C ALA A 66 -11.02 13.13 5.26
N ASN A 67 -11.45 12.15 6.05
CA ASN A 67 -10.82 10.82 6.05
C ASN A 67 -11.26 10.01 4.82
N LEU A 68 -10.44 10.01 3.78
CA LEU A 68 -10.67 9.27 2.53
C LEU A 68 -10.25 7.79 2.62
N GLY A 69 -9.78 7.32 3.79
CA GLY A 69 -9.14 6.03 3.94
C GLY A 69 -7.74 5.98 3.33
N GLY A 70 -7.03 4.87 3.51
CA GLY A 70 -5.70 4.69 2.91
C GLY A 70 -5.72 4.81 1.40
N ALA A 71 -6.67 4.13 0.74
CA ALA A 71 -6.78 4.12 -0.72
C ALA A 71 -7.00 5.51 -1.32
N GLY A 72 -7.91 6.31 -0.75
CA GLY A 72 -8.16 7.68 -1.20
C GLY A 72 -7.00 8.62 -0.92
N GLY A 73 -6.33 8.46 0.22
CA GLY A 73 -5.11 9.21 0.54
C GLY A 73 -3.98 8.91 -0.47
N PHE A 74 -3.75 7.65 -0.82
CA PHE A 74 -2.77 7.28 -1.84
C PHE A 74 -3.16 7.79 -3.23
N GLN A 75 -4.42 7.66 -3.64
CA GLN A 75 -4.89 8.25 -4.90
C GLN A 75 -4.57 9.75 -4.97
N TYR A 76 -4.92 10.49 -3.91
CA TYR A 76 -4.69 11.93 -3.82
C TYR A 76 -3.20 12.28 -3.89
N GLY A 77 -2.36 11.63 -3.08
CA GLY A 77 -0.93 11.91 -3.00
C GLY A 77 -0.17 11.55 -4.27
N VAL A 78 -0.46 10.39 -4.86
CA VAL A 78 0.13 9.95 -6.13
C VAL A 78 -0.23 10.92 -7.26
N LYS A 79 -1.51 11.33 -7.35
CA LYS A 79 -1.96 12.35 -8.30
C LYS A 79 -1.17 13.65 -8.15
N LYS A 80 -1.04 14.14 -6.92
CA LYS A 80 -0.29 15.38 -6.63
C LYS A 80 1.19 15.25 -6.98
N ALA A 81 1.84 14.13 -6.67
CA ALA A 81 3.23 13.90 -7.04
C ALA A 81 3.45 13.98 -8.56
N VAL A 82 2.59 13.33 -9.34
CA VAL A 82 2.68 13.37 -10.81
C VAL A 82 2.42 14.76 -11.37
N LEU A 83 1.40 15.48 -10.89
CA LEU A 83 1.09 16.85 -11.31
C LEU A 83 2.17 17.86 -10.93
N LEU A 84 2.89 17.63 -9.84
CA LEU A 84 4.03 18.43 -9.43
C LEU A 84 5.31 18.13 -10.25
N GLY A 85 5.27 17.16 -11.18
CA GLY A 85 6.34 16.87 -12.12
C GLY A 85 7.43 15.95 -11.58
N TYR A 86 7.21 15.21 -10.49
CA TYR A 86 8.18 14.21 -10.03
C TYR A 86 8.30 13.06 -11.03
N GLU A 87 9.53 12.58 -11.26
CA GLU A 87 9.81 11.47 -12.16
C GLU A 87 9.47 10.12 -11.53
N TYR A 88 9.65 10.02 -10.20
CA TYR A 88 9.42 8.82 -9.40
C TYR A 88 8.52 9.14 -8.20
N VAL A 89 7.63 8.22 -7.88
CA VAL A 89 6.74 8.29 -6.72
C VAL A 89 7.01 7.07 -5.83
N TRP A 90 7.44 7.32 -4.59
CA TRP A 90 7.74 6.30 -3.59
C TRP A 90 6.62 6.27 -2.54
N ILE A 91 5.74 5.28 -2.60
CA ILE A 91 4.52 5.18 -1.81
C ILE A 91 4.77 4.40 -0.52
N MET A 92 4.27 4.90 0.62
CA MET A 92 4.33 4.19 1.89
C MET A 92 3.32 4.70 2.93
N ASP A 93 3.03 3.86 3.94
CA ASP A 93 2.28 4.23 5.14
C ASP A 93 3.14 5.04 6.12
N ASP A 94 2.51 5.77 7.04
CA ASP A 94 3.16 6.59 8.08
C ASP A 94 3.96 5.79 9.12
N ASP A 95 3.75 4.47 9.21
CA ASP A 95 4.48 3.55 10.07
C ASP A 95 5.56 2.74 9.33
N THR A 96 5.88 3.14 8.11
CA THR A 96 6.99 2.59 7.33
C THR A 96 8.26 3.39 7.58
N LEU A 97 9.28 2.74 8.11
CA LEU A 97 10.58 3.35 8.44
C LEU A 97 11.67 2.82 7.51
N PRO A 98 12.01 3.53 6.42
CA PRO A 98 13.05 3.10 5.50
C PRO A 98 14.44 3.08 6.17
N GLU A 99 15.27 2.08 5.85
CA GLU A 99 16.70 2.13 6.16
C GLU A 99 17.38 3.21 5.30
N GLY A 100 18.51 3.75 5.76
CA GLY A 100 19.19 4.89 5.11
C GLY A 100 19.49 4.67 3.62
N ALA A 101 19.84 3.45 3.22
CA ALA A 101 20.13 3.11 1.83
C ALA A 101 18.92 2.58 1.04
N ALA A 102 17.70 2.57 1.59
CA ALA A 102 16.56 1.89 0.97
C ALA A 102 16.25 2.42 -0.44
N LEU A 103 16.16 3.74 -0.61
CA LEU A 103 15.88 4.36 -1.89
C LEU A 103 17.04 4.14 -2.89
N TYR A 104 18.28 4.30 -2.43
CA TYR A 104 19.46 4.05 -3.25
C TYR A 104 19.47 2.62 -3.80
N LYS A 105 19.11 1.61 -3.01
CA LYS A 105 19.03 0.21 -3.45
C LYS A 105 17.96 -0.03 -4.50
N LEU A 106 16.85 0.69 -4.48
CA LEU A 106 15.86 0.67 -5.55
C LEU A 106 16.44 1.25 -6.84
N PHE A 107 17.19 2.37 -6.78
CA PHE A 107 17.82 2.97 -7.94
C PHE A 107 19.00 2.17 -8.51
N GLU A 108 19.71 1.40 -7.69
CA GLU A 108 20.70 0.44 -8.22
C GLU A 108 20.03 -0.58 -9.16
N VAL A 109 18.85 -1.07 -8.79
CA VAL A 109 18.08 -2.02 -9.62
C VAL A 109 17.44 -1.30 -10.83
N ASP A 110 16.94 -0.07 -10.68
CA ASP A 110 16.44 0.74 -11.79
C ASP A 110 17.49 0.89 -12.89
N LYS A 111 18.73 1.24 -12.49
CA LYS A 111 19.87 1.37 -13.43
C LYS A 111 20.19 0.05 -14.14
N GLU A 112 20.15 -1.08 -13.43
CA GLU A 112 20.44 -2.39 -14.00
C GLU A 112 19.35 -2.85 -14.97
N LEU A 113 18.09 -2.54 -14.67
CA LEU A 113 16.96 -2.84 -15.54
C LEU A 113 16.74 -1.80 -16.65
N ASN A 114 17.66 -0.82 -16.80
CA ASN A 114 17.56 0.28 -17.79
C ASN A 114 16.19 1.00 -17.75
N GLY A 115 15.56 1.07 -16.60
CA GLY A 115 14.24 1.65 -16.43
C GLY A 115 13.09 0.81 -17.00
N GLU A 116 13.31 -0.43 -17.41
CA GLU A 116 12.27 -1.31 -17.98
C GLU A 116 11.52 -2.07 -16.89
N TRP A 117 10.72 -1.36 -16.09
CA TRP A 117 9.92 -1.91 -14.99
C TRP A 117 8.70 -1.04 -14.70
N GLY A 118 7.68 -1.65 -14.10
CA GLY A 118 6.45 -0.97 -13.66
C GLY A 118 6.55 -0.46 -12.23
N PHE A 119 6.95 -1.31 -11.29
CA PHE A 119 7.26 -0.93 -9.91
C PHE A 119 8.39 -1.76 -9.31
N LEU A 120 9.07 -1.16 -8.32
CA LEU A 120 10.04 -1.82 -7.44
C LEU A 120 9.52 -1.78 -6.00
N SER A 121 9.54 -2.93 -5.31
CA SER A 121 9.08 -3.06 -3.93
C SER A 121 10.24 -3.42 -3.01
N SER A 122 10.39 -2.71 -1.90
CA SER A 122 11.30 -3.07 -0.82
C SER A 122 10.79 -4.29 -0.04
N VAL A 123 11.64 -4.88 0.80
CA VAL A 123 11.22 -5.89 1.77
C VAL A 123 10.90 -5.22 3.10
N ALA A 124 9.71 -5.46 3.60
CA ALA A 124 9.29 -4.99 4.91
C ALA A 124 9.71 -5.98 6.00
N TYR A 125 10.38 -5.47 7.02
CA TYR A 125 10.73 -6.18 8.24
C TYR A 125 9.87 -5.68 9.39
N TRP A 126 9.59 -6.53 10.35
CA TRP A 126 9.00 -6.10 11.60
C TRP A 126 10.08 -5.61 12.57
N THR A 127 9.66 -4.99 13.67
CA THR A 127 10.57 -4.35 14.64
C THR A 127 11.55 -5.31 15.32
N ASP A 128 11.29 -6.63 15.27
CA ASP A 128 12.20 -7.68 15.75
C ASP A 128 13.22 -8.15 14.70
N GLY A 129 13.22 -7.56 13.51
CA GLY A 129 14.08 -7.94 12.39
C GLY A 129 13.59 -9.13 11.56
N SER A 130 12.45 -9.73 11.88
CA SER A 130 11.85 -10.76 11.05
C SER A 130 11.11 -10.16 9.84
N ILE A 131 10.94 -10.93 8.77
CA ILE A 131 10.16 -10.49 7.60
C ILE A 131 8.71 -10.27 8.02
N CYS A 132 8.16 -9.09 7.70
CA CYS A 132 6.78 -8.76 7.99
C CYS A 132 5.82 -9.63 7.17
N ARG A 133 5.16 -10.58 7.84
CA ARG A 133 4.29 -11.60 7.20
C ARG A 133 3.11 -11.01 6.43
N MET A 134 2.65 -9.83 6.83
CA MET A 134 1.51 -9.17 6.15
C MET A 134 1.91 -8.54 4.82
N ASN A 135 3.19 -8.20 4.64
CA ASN A 135 3.70 -7.52 3.46
C ASN A 135 4.50 -8.43 2.52
N ILE A 136 4.43 -9.76 2.70
CA ILE A 136 5.07 -10.69 1.78
C ILE A 136 4.46 -10.55 0.38
N GLN A 137 5.30 -10.24 -0.59
CA GLN A 137 4.91 -10.01 -1.97
C GLN A 137 4.35 -11.28 -2.61
N LYS A 138 3.50 -11.13 -3.63
CA LYS A 138 2.88 -12.24 -4.35
C LYS A 138 3.47 -12.41 -5.75
N LYS A 139 3.74 -13.66 -6.12
CA LYS A 139 4.09 -14.07 -7.49
C LYS A 139 2.86 -14.18 -8.40
N ASN A 140 1.73 -14.51 -7.82
CA ASN A 140 0.41 -14.57 -8.44
C ASN A 140 -0.67 -14.56 -7.35
N ILE A 141 -1.94 -14.68 -7.73
CA ILE A 141 -3.06 -14.62 -6.77
C ILE A 141 -3.03 -15.72 -5.69
N PHE A 142 -2.35 -16.86 -5.93
CA PHE A 142 -2.29 -17.99 -5.02
C PHE A 142 -0.95 -18.12 -4.29
N ALA A 143 0.13 -17.54 -4.83
CA ALA A 143 1.48 -17.81 -4.35
C ALA A 143 2.22 -16.53 -3.93
N HIS A 144 2.84 -16.60 -2.76
CA HIS A 144 3.78 -15.59 -2.27
C HIS A 144 5.21 -15.91 -2.70
N VAL A 145 6.12 -14.93 -2.55
CA VAL A 145 7.55 -15.18 -2.67
C VAL A 145 8.00 -16.13 -1.56
N GLY A 146 8.93 -17.02 -1.87
CA GLY A 146 9.50 -17.97 -0.91
C GLY A 146 10.86 -17.51 -0.40
N ALA A 147 11.46 -18.28 0.52
CA ALA A 147 12.74 -17.94 1.16
C ALA A 147 13.88 -17.68 0.16
N LYS A 148 13.93 -18.44 -0.93
CA LYS A 148 14.99 -18.33 -1.94
C LYS A 148 15.02 -16.97 -2.65
N GLU A 149 13.87 -16.31 -2.81
CA GLU A 149 13.76 -15.03 -3.48
C GLU A 149 14.42 -13.88 -2.70
N TYR A 150 14.50 -13.98 -1.38
CA TYR A 150 15.15 -12.96 -0.54
C TYR A 150 16.68 -12.95 -0.65
N HIS A 151 17.28 -14.01 -1.24
CA HIS A 151 18.72 -14.08 -1.49
C HIS A 151 19.11 -13.65 -2.91
N ARG A 152 18.15 -13.24 -3.73
CA ARG A 152 18.39 -12.73 -5.08
C ARG A 152 18.60 -11.22 -5.06
N LYS A 153 19.25 -10.69 -6.07
CA LYS A 153 19.39 -9.24 -6.24
C LYS A 153 18.02 -8.57 -6.41
N TYR A 154 17.16 -9.16 -7.23
CA TYR A 154 15.73 -8.83 -7.38
C TYR A 154 14.93 -10.08 -7.80
N SER A 155 13.64 -10.08 -7.56
CA SER A 155 12.74 -11.20 -7.88
C SER A 155 11.44 -10.71 -8.47
N SER A 156 11.00 -11.33 -9.58
CA SER A 156 9.74 -10.97 -10.23
C SER A 156 8.55 -11.22 -9.30
N ILE A 157 7.67 -10.23 -9.21
CA ILE A 157 6.44 -10.28 -8.42
C ILE A 157 5.27 -9.68 -9.21
N LYS A 158 4.05 -9.97 -8.78
CA LYS A 158 2.84 -9.45 -9.42
C LYS A 158 2.06 -8.48 -8.53
N MET A 159 2.12 -8.67 -7.20
CA MET A 159 1.40 -7.83 -6.26
C MET A 159 2.22 -7.63 -4.99
N CYS A 160 2.10 -6.45 -4.39
CA CYS A 160 2.67 -6.13 -3.08
C CYS A 160 1.83 -5.05 -2.40
N SER A 161 2.06 -4.85 -1.09
CA SER A 161 1.46 -3.76 -0.33
C SER A 161 2.13 -2.41 -0.64
N PHE A 162 1.47 -1.30 -0.28
CA PHE A 162 2.02 0.05 -0.40
C PHE A 162 3.08 0.38 0.66
N VAL A 163 3.54 -0.61 1.39
CA VAL A 163 4.69 -0.48 2.31
C VAL A 163 5.98 -0.47 1.50
N SER A 164 6.42 0.72 1.07
CA SER A 164 7.58 0.97 0.20
C SER A 164 7.46 0.43 -1.22
N LEU A 165 6.76 1.19 -2.06
CA LEU A 165 6.56 0.90 -3.48
C LEU A 165 7.06 2.08 -4.33
N LEU A 166 8.10 1.89 -5.13
CA LEU A 166 8.61 2.89 -6.08
C LEU A 166 7.99 2.68 -7.44
N ILE A 167 7.41 3.74 -8.04
CA ILE A 167 6.76 3.72 -9.35
C ILE A 167 7.23 4.93 -10.16
N LYS A 168 7.35 4.80 -11.47
CA LYS A 168 7.62 5.91 -12.36
C LYS A 168 6.35 6.66 -12.74
N SER A 169 6.42 7.98 -12.84
CA SER A 169 5.26 8.82 -13.20
C SER A 169 4.69 8.50 -14.58
N ASN A 170 5.52 8.11 -15.56
CA ASN A 170 5.01 7.67 -16.86
C ASN A 170 4.18 6.38 -16.79
N VAL A 171 4.55 5.43 -15.92
CA VAL A 171 3.76 4.23 -15.66
C VAL A 171 2.42 4.61 -15.01
N ILE A 172 2.43 5.53 -14.04
CA ILE A 172 1.20 6.02 -13.38
C ILE A 172 0.27 6.68 -14.41
N LYS A 173 0.80 7.53 -15.28
CA LYS A 173 0.01 8.19 -16.35
C LYS A 173 -0.64 7.18 -17.30
N GLU A 174 0.03 6.06 -17.59
CA GLU A 174 -0.49 5.03 -18.49
C GLU A 174 -1.50 4.07 -17.84
N VAL A 175 -1.30 3.72 -16.57
CA VAL A 175 -2.16 2.75 -15.88
C VAL A 175 -3.26 3.42 -15.05
N GLY A 176 -3.20 4.72 -14.84
CA GLY A 176 -4.08 5.49 -13.96
C GLY A 176 -3.69 5.41 -12.49
N LEU A 177 -4.46 6.08 -11.66
CA LEU A 177 -4.26 6.19 -10.21
C LEU A 177 -4.76 4.96 -9.43
N PRO A 178 -4.33 4.75 -8.18
CA PRO A 178 -5.03 3.86 -7.25
C PRO A 178 -6.52 4.20 -7.17
N ILE A 179 -7.36 3.21 -6.96
CA ILE A 179 -8.82 3.39 -6.85
C ILE A 179 -9.18 3.84 -5.44
N GLY A 180 -9.49 5.12 -5.25
CA GLY A 180 -9.78 5.70 -3.93
C GLY A 180 -11.02 5.13 -3.26
N GLU A 181 -12.05 4.73 -4.04
CA GLU A 181 -13.30 4.16 -3.52
C GLU A 181 -13.10 2.81 -2.79
N TYR A 182 -11.93 2.22 -2.88
CA TYR A 182 -11.59 1.06 -2.04
C TYR A 182 -11.59 1.40 -0.56
N PHE A 183 -11.31 2.63 -0.22
CA PHE A 183 -11.22 3.15 1.13
C PHE A 183 -10.08 2.51 1.94
N ILE A 184 -10.09 1.18 2.09
CA ILE A 184 -9.07 0.41 2.82
C ILE A 184 -9.04 -1.04 2.32
N TRP A 185 -7.84 -1.65 2.31
CA TRP A 185 -7.54 -3.04 1.95
C TRP A 185 -7.77 -3.38 0.47
N THR A 186 -6.90 -4.20 -0.04
CA THR A 186 -6.88 -4.73 -1.42
C THR A 186 -6.61 -3.68 -2.51
N ASP A 187 -6.63 -2.39 -2.19
CA ASP A 187 -6.27 -1.29 -3.08
C ASP A 187 -4.83 -1.44 -3.62
N ASP A 188 -3.91 -1.83 -2.75
CA ASP A 188 -2.52 -2.13 -3.07
C ASP A 188 -2.39 -3.32 -4.06
N TYR A 189 -3.11 -4.41 -3.83
CA TYR A 189 -3.10 -5.58 -4.72
C TYR A 189 -3.83 -5.31 -6.05
N GLU A 190 -4.87 -4.49 -6.05
CA GLU A 190 -5.50 -4.05 -7.29
C GLU A 190 -4.52 -3.25 -8.13
N TYR A 191 -3.92 -2.21 -7.54
CA TYR A 191 -3.05 -1.29 -8.24
C TYR A 191 -1.78 -1.97 -8.75
N THR A 192 -1.07 -2.69 -7.90
CA THR A 192 0.15 -3.42 -8.27
C THR A 192 -0.13 -4.54 -9.27
N GLY A 193 -1.27 -5.24 -9.12
CA GLY A 193 -1.71 -6.24 -10.09
C GLY A 193 -2.06 -5.64 -11.46
N ARG A 194 -2.58 -4.41 -11.51
CA ARG A 194 -2.86 -3.67 -12.74
C ARG A 194 -1.57 -3.23 -13.44
N ILE A 195 -0.62 -2.70 -12.70
CA ILE A 195 0.72 -2.36 -13.23
C ILE A 195 1.43 -3.61 -13.76
N SER A 196 1.48 -4.69 -12.97
CA SER A 196 2.17 -5.92 -13.35
C SER A 196 1.49 -6.71 -14.49
N GLY A 197 0.30 -6.32 -14.87
CA GLY A 197 -0.37 -6.78 -16.09
C GLY A 197 0.22 -6.19 -17.36
N LYS A 198 0.86 -5.02 -17.28
CA LYS A 198 1.47 -4.31 -18.41
C LYS A 198 3.00 -4.33 -18.38
N TYR A 199 3.59 -4.32 -17.18
CA TYR A 199 5.04 -4.15 -16.98
C TYR A 199 5.63 -5.27 -16.14
N PRO A 200 6.92 -5.62 -16.33
CA PRO A 200 7.64 -6.43 -15.35
C PRO A 200 7.80 -5.66 -14.03
N CYS A 201 7.65 -6.34 -12.89
CA CYS A 201 7.71 -5.73 -11.57
C CYS A 201 8.53 -6.61 -10.63
N TYR A 202 9.25 -5.97 -9.69
CA TYR A 202 10.25 -6.67 -8.91
C TYR A 202 10.22 -6.31 -7.43
N MET A 203 10.50 -7.30 -6.60
CA MET A 203 10.94 -7.14 -5.22
C MET A 203 12.46 -6.99 -5.20
N VAL A 204 12.96 -6.04 -4.41
CA VAL A 204 14.39 -5.73 -4.23
C VAL A 204 14.79 -6.03 -2.77
N PRO A 205 15.35 -7.22 -2.48
CA PRO A 205 15.66 -7.63 -1.11
C PRO A 205 16.69 -6.76 -0.37
N SER A 206 17.59 -6.11 -1.11
CA SER A 206 18.57 -5.19 -0.52
C SER A 206 17.96 -3.85 -0.09
N SER A 207 16.78 -3.48 -0.60
CA SER A 207 16.02 -2.32 -0.14
C SER A 207 15.13 -2.75 1.03
N ARG A 208 15.40 -2.21 2.22
CA ARG A 208 14.77 -2.64 3.48
C ARG A 208 14.00 -1.50 4.13
N VAL A 209 12.83 -1.82 4.65
CA VAL A 209 12.05 -0.91 5.48
C VAL A 209 11.56 -1.65 6.72
N VAL A 210 11.42 -0.96 7.84
CA VAL A 210 10.78 -1.50 9.04
C VAL A 210 9.33 -1.03 9.04
N HIS A 211 8.38 -1.95 9.11
CA HIS A 211 6.97 -1.64 9.29
C HIS A 211 6.64 -1.68 10.78
N ALA A 212 6.56 -0.51 11.40
CA ALA A 212 6.49 -0.32 12.86
C ALA A 212 5.08 -0.52 13.42
N MET A 213 4.40 -1.59 12.98
CA MET A 213 3.07 -1.95 13.48
C MET A 213 3.12 -2.46 14.92
N LYS A 214 2.07 -2.17 15.69
CA LYS A 214 1.93 -2.64 17.07
C LYS A 214 1.81 -4.18 17.19
N ILE A 215 1.29 -4.86 16.18
CA ILE A 215 0.98 -6.30 16.22
C ILE A 215 1.45 -6.96 14.92
N HIS A 216 2.28 -8.00 15.03
CA HIS A 216 2.85 -8.76 13.90
C HIS A 216 1.94 -9.89 13.37
N THR A 217 0.71 -10.00 13.85
CA THR A 217 -0.22 -11.04 13.41
C THR A 217 -1.21 -10.51 12.38
N ARG A 218 -1.52 -11.35 11.39
CA ARG A 218 -2.64 -11.06 10.48
C ARG A 218 -3.91 -10.90 11.29
N VAL A 219 -4.63 -9.83 11.01
CA VAL A 219 -5.93 -9.60 11.61
C VAL A 219 -6.87 -10.75 11.21
N ASN A 220 -7.47 -11.41 12.20
CA ASN A 220 -8.39 -12.52 11.98
C ASN A 220 -9.83 -12.02 12.17
N PHE A 221 -10.59 -11.96 11.09
CA PHE A 221 -11.96 -11.48 11.11
C PHE A 221 -12.86 -12.23 12.12
N ALA A 222 -12.62 -13.52 12.32
CA ALA A 222 -13.44 -14.32 13.27
C ALA A 222 -13.26 -13.91 14.73
N THR A 223 -12.08 -13.36 15.09
CA THR A 223 -11.71 -13.03 16.47
C THR A 223 -11.43 -11.55 16.71
N ASP A 224 -11.47 -10.71 15.67
CA ASP A 224 -11.23 -9.27 15.82
C ASP A 224 -12.35 -8.59 16.64
N ASP A 225 -12.02 -7.42 17.18
CA ASP A 225 -12.92 -6.63 18.00
C ASP A 225 -14.25 -6.32 17.29
N VAL A 226 -15.35 -6.36 18.05
CA VAL A 226 -16.72 -6.14 17.53
C VAL A 226 -16.86 -4.76 16.90
N SER A 227 -16.23 -3.73 17.48
CA SER A 227 -16.26 -2.36 16.96
C SER A 227 -15.66 -2.22 15.56
N ARG A 228 -14.79 -3.17 15.16
CA ARG A 228 -14.10 -3.17 13.87
C ARG A 228 -14.78 -4.01 12.80
N ILE A 229 -15.76 -4.84 13.16
CA ILE A 229 -16.43 -5.78 12.24
C ILE A 229 -16.94 -5.06 10.98
N GLY A 230 -17.59 -3.91 11.14
CA GLY A 230 -18.16 -3.15 10.01
C GLY A 230 -17.15 -2.79 8.92
N ARG A 231 -15.87 -2.60 9.27
CA ARG A 231 -14.82 -2.26 8.31
C ARG A 231 -14.53 -3.39 7.34
N TYR A 232 -14.76 -4.64 7.74
CA TYR A 232 -14.49 -5.81 6.90
C TYR A 232 -15.39 -5.93 5.67
N GLN A 233 -16.50 -5.18 5.60
CA GLN A 233 -17.28 -5.10 4.37
C GLN A 233 -16.43 -4.61 3.19
N TYR A 234 -15.43 -3.75 3.43
CA TYR A 234 -14.54 -3.25 2.39
C TYR A 234 -13.66 -4.36 1.81
N ILE A 235 -13.02 -5.21 2.64
CA ILE A 235 -12.16 -6.27 2.11
C ILE A 235 -12.94 -7.26 1.25
N TYR A 236 -14.15 -7.67 1.67
CA TYR A 236 -14.97 -8.62 0.88
C TYR A 236 -15.48 -7.99 -0.42
N ARG A 237 -15.88 -6.71 -0.40
CA ARG A 237 -16.24 -5.96 -1.60
C ARG A 237 -15.06 -5.81 -2.55
N ASN A 238 -13.95 -5.38 -2.03
CA ASN A 238 -12.76 -5.06 -2.81
C ASN A 238 -12.12 -6.32 -3.41
N ASP A 239 -12.11 -7.43 -2.66
CA ASP A 239 -11.59 -8.71 -3.15
C ASP A 239 -12.38 -9.21 -4.36
N VAL A 240 -13.71 -9.14 -4.33
CA VAL A 240 -14.52 -9.53 -5.48
C VAL A 240 -14.16 -8.68 -6.70
N HIS A 241 -14.04 -7.36 -6.55
CA HIS A 241 -13.64 -6.48 -7.65
C HIS A 241 -12.22 -6.78 -8.13
N CYS A 242 -11.26 -6.90 -7.22
CA CYS A 242 -9.85 -7.12 -7.55
C CYS A 242 -9.61 -8.45 -8.25
N TYR A 243 -10.20 -9.54 -7.72
CA TYR A 243 -9.84 -10.88 -8.19
C TYR A 243 -10.72 -11.39 -9.33
N ARG A 244 -11.99 -10.93 -9.49
CA ARG A 244 -12.85 -11.35 -10.63
C ARG A 244 -12.22 -11.12 -12.01
N ARG A 245 -11.30 -10.14 -12.15
CA ARG A 245 -10.58 -9.87 -13.41
C ARG A 245 -9.65 -11.00 -13.85
N TYR A 246 -9.32 -11.94 -12.96
CA TYR A 246 -8.53 -13.13 -13.28
C TYR A 246 -9.38 -14.32 -13.77
N GLY A 247 -10.65 -14.07 -14.15
CA GLY A 247 -11.56 -15.08 -14.68
C GLY A 247 -11.87 -16.19 -13.69
N CYS A 248 -12.00 -17.43 -14.18
CA CYS A 248 -12.34 -18.59 -13.32
C CYS A 248 -11.38 -18.79 -12.14
N ARG A 249 -10.09 -18.52 -12.35
CA ARG A 249 -9.09 -18.62 -11.26
C ARG A 249 -9.32 -17.61 -10.15
N GLY A 250 -9.69 -16.38 -10.51
CA GLY A 250 -10.04 -15.34 -9.55
C GLY A 250 -11.30 -15.69 -8.77
N TRP A 251 -12.34 -16.16 -9.44
CA TRP A 251 -13.56 -16.62 -8.78
C TRP A 251 -13.32 -17.80 -7.83
N MET A 252 -12.52 -18.77 -8.26
CA MET A 252 -12.10 -19.87 -7.38
C MET A 252 -11.39 -19.36 -6.13
N TYR A 253 -10.48 -18.39 -6.28
CA TYR A 253 -9.78 -17.78 -5.14
C TYR A 253 -10.75 -17.11 -4.17
N ILE A 254 -11.69 -16.29 -4.67
CA ILE A 254 -12.70 -15.59 -3.86
C ILE A 254 -13.53 -16.61 -3.08
N VAL A 255 -14.11 -17.60 -3.76
CA VAL A 255 -14.96 -18.61 -3.13
C VAL A 255 -14.21 -19.39 -2.05
N LEU A 256 -13.00 -19.86 -2.34
CA LEU A 256 -12.18 -20.60 -1.35
C LEU A 256 -11.83 -19.74 -0.13
N LYS A 257 -11.48 -18.46 -0.35
CA LYS A 257 -11.17 -17.52 0.73
C LYS A 257 -12.38 -17.25 1.61
N ASP A 258 -13.55 -17.01 0.99
CA ASP A 258 -14.78 -16.70 1.72
C ASP A 258 -15.33 -17.93 2.45
N MET A 259 -15.25 -19.13 1.86
CA MET A 259 -15.57 -20.38 2.54
C MET A 259 -14.67 -20.62 3.75
N TYR A 260 -13.35 -20.44 3.60
CA TYR A 260 -12.41 -20.52 4.72
C TYR A 260 -12.76 -19.52 5.83
N THR A 261 -13.10 -18.29 5.47
CA THR A 261 -13.50 -17.26 6.43
C THR A 261 -14.79 -17.64 7.14
N LEU A 262 -15.79 -18.15 6.42
CA LEU A 262 -17.05 -18.62 6.98
C LEU A 262 -16.83 -19.76 7.99
N MET A 263 -16.03 -20.76 7.63
CA MET A 263 -15.66 -21.85 8.55
C MET A 263 -14.93 -21.31 9.79
N ASN A 264 -14.02 -20.37 9.61
CA ASN A 264 -13.31 -19.75 10.72
C ASN A 264 -14.24 -18.97 11.66
N ILE A 265 -15.24 -18.27 11.13
CA ILE A 265 -16.29 -17.61 11.93
C ILE A 265 -17.08 -18.66 12.72
N LEU A 266 -17.50 -19.75 12.10
CA LEU A 266 -18.31 -20.79 12.75
C LEU A 266 -17.55 -21.49 13.89
N ILE A 267 -16.25 -21.74 13.72
CA ILE A 267 -15.42 -22.49 14.69
C ILE A 267 -14.86 -21.57 15.77
N ASN A 268 -14.28 -20.43 15.41
CA ASN A 268 -13.40 -19.64 16.28
C ASN A 268 -14.02 -18.32 16.78
N SER A 269 -15.23 -17.94 16.35
CA SER A 269 -15.79 -16.65 16.74
C SER A 269 -16.29 -16.65 18.19
N ASN A 270 -15.78 -15.71 18.97
CA ASN A 270 -16.19 -15.45 20.35
C ASN A 270 -17.36 -14.45 20.41
N GLY A 271 -18.50 -14.81 19.82
CA GLY A 271 -19.68 -13.94 19.74
C GLY A 271 -19.83 -13.24 18.37
N SER A 272 -20.96 -12.55 18.19
CA SER A 272 -21.31 -11.80 16.95
C SER A 272 -21.18 -12.60 15.65
N ARG A 273 -21.33 -13.92 15.70
CA ARG A 273 -21.22 -14.81 14.52
C ARG A 273 -22.13 -14.37 13.38
N LEU A 274 -23.39 -14.10 13.68
CA LEU A 274 -24.39 -13.67 12.69
C LEU A 274 -24.01 -12.34 12.06
N ASP A 275 -23.48 -11.39 12.83
CA ASP A 275 -23.10 -10.08 12.30
C ASP A 275 -21.86 -10.20 11.40
N ARG A 276 -20.89 -11.04 11.77
CA ARG A 276 -19.72 -11.34 10.92
C ARG A 276 -20.15 -11.99 9.60
N MET A 277 -21.05 -12.96 9.65
CA MET A 277 -21.61 -13.58 8.43
C MET A 277 -22.37 -12.57 7.57
N LYS A 278 -23.19 -11.70 8.16
CA LYS A 278 -23.89 -10.62 7.46
C LYS A 278 -22.91 -9.68 6.76
N VAL A 279 -21.80 -9.27 7.43
CA VAL A 279 -20.78 -8.38 6.86
C VAL A 279 -20.07 -9.05 5.69
N LEU A 280 -19.70 -10.34 5.79
CA LEU A 280 -19.13 -11.10 4.69
C LEU A 280 -20.08 -11.13 3.49
N CYS A 281 -21.33 -11.58 3.69
CA CYS A 281 -22.31 -11.67 2.61
C CYS A 281 -22.62 -10.31 1.98
N LYS A 282 -22.78 -9.26 2.81
CA LYS A 282 -23.02 -7.89 2.34
C LYS A 282 -21.84 -7.36 1.51
N GLY A 283 -20.62 -7.59 1.99
CA GLY A 283 -19.41 -7.17 1.27
C GLY A 283 -19.27 -7.91 -0.05
N PHE A 284 -19.44 -9.24 -0.07
CA PHE A 284 -19.41 -10.03 -1.30
C PHE A 284 -20.45 -9.53 -2.31
N TRP A 285 -21.73 -9.37 -1.88
CA TRP A 285 -22.80 -8.87 -2.75
C TRP A 285 -22.50 -7.47 -3.29
N ALA A 286 -22.03 -6.56 -2.43
CA ALA A 286 -21.60 -5.22 -2.85
C ALA A 286 -20.49 -5.30 -3.91
N GLY A 287 -19.55 -6.24 -3.75
CA GLY A 287 -18.44 -6.44 -4.69
C GLY A 287 -18.89 -6.88 -6.10
N LEU A 288 -20.00 -7.61 -6.23
CA LEU A 288 -20.55 -7.97 -7.55
C LEU A 288 -20.96 -6.74 -8.36
N HIS A 289 -21.45 -5.70 -7.68
CA HIS A 289 -21.97 -4.46 -8.29
C HIS A 289 -20.95 -3.32 -8.26
N PHE A 290 -19.84 -3.48 -7.53
CA PHE A 290 -18.82 -2.46 -7.40
C PHE A 290 -18.04 -2.30 -8.71
N LYS A 291 -18.13 -1.13 -9.32
CA LYS A 291 -17.51 -0.77 -10.60
C LYS A 291 -16.89 0.63 -10.48
N PRO A 292 -15.84 0.77 -9.67
CA PRO A 292 -15.17 2.06 -9.54
C PRO A 292 -14.45 2.41 -10.84
N ASP A 293 -14.35 3.71 -11.12
CA ASP A 293 -13.59 4.21 -12.25
C ASP A 293 -12.10 4.32 -11.90
N ILE A 294 -11.27 4.14 -12.92
CA ILE A 294 -9.84 4.39 -12.82
C ILE A 294 -9.58 5.81 -13.27
N GLU A 295 -9.26 6.68 -12.32
CA GLU A 295 -8.91 8.06 -12.62
C GLU A 295 -7.56 8.12 -13.36
N MET A 296 -7.50 8.80 -14.47
CA MET A 296 -6.26 9.08 -15.22
C MET A 296 -5.69 10.42 -14.79
N VAL A 297 -4.36 10.55 -14.82
CA VAL A 297 -3.73 11.86 -14.59
C VAL A 297 -3.66 12.60 -15.93
N GLU A 298 -4.53 13.56 -16.10
CA GLU A 298 -4.46 14.49 -17.22
C GLU A 298 -3.37 15.53 -16.91
N CYS A 299 -2.37 15.64 -17.80
CA CYS A 299 -1.42 16.74 -17.77
C CYS A 299 -1.99 17.84 -18.67
N GLU A 300 -2.34 18.97 -18.06
CA GLU A 300 -2.66 20.20 -18.79
C GLU A 300 -1.47 20.71 -19.63
#